data_5db34d433bb623aa97fff66b067f0775
#
_entry.id   5db34d433bb623aa97fff66b067f0775
#
_cell.length_a   1.000
_cell.length_b   1.000
_cell.length_c   1.000
_cell.angle_alpha   90.00
_cell.angle_beta   90.00
_cell.angle_gamma   90.00
#
_symmetry.space_group_name_H-M   'P 1'
#
loop_
_entity.id
_entity.type
_entity.pdbx_description
1 polymer ?
#
loop_
_entity_poly.entity_id
_entity_poly.type
_entity_poly.pdbx_seq_one_letter_code
_entity_poly.pdbx_strand_id
1 'polypeptide(L)'
;ILISPFRGMLNLNIILISVIVPVIAFFFESYPRFFNRKFGVDIWTHLLYLKEYHKQKGVPKVIDKGFLVPGEYDYPPVFITILSKFPIKLVEKYEFFFSPFFDSLHLILMFFIAYHLSGDFIVAILTQILYLLTPIIVLENSSATPRSLGYTLFTIFIFSLFMFAQTNLVLFFVISLIAGVFIFLSHRFTAQGALFFVLFFNPLTQVLSAL
;
A
#
# COMPACT_ATOMS: atom_id res chain seq x y z
N ILE A 1 -18.54 20.35 14.17
CA ILE A 1 -18.65 19.00 14.76
C ILE A 1 -17.69 18.01 14.09
N LEU A 2 -17.26 18.25 12.84
CA LEU A 2 -16.38 17.37 12.02
C LEU A 2 -14.94 17.22 12.51
N ILE A 3 -14.45 18.06 13.41
CA ILE A 3 -13.03 18.15 13.79
C ILE A 3 -12.74 17.49 15.16
N SER A 4 -13.76 17.14 15.93
CA SER A 4 -13.57 16.68 17.32
C SER A 4 -12.78 15.35 17.44
N PRO A 5 -12.98 14.31 16.64
CA PRO A 5 -12.23 13.06 16.80
C PRO A 5 -10.75 13.15 16.36
N PHE A 6 -10.40 14.16 15.54
CA PHE A 6 -9.02 14.32 15.03
C PHE A 6 -8.22 15.41 15.77
N ARG A 7 -8.84 16.17 16.67
CA ARG A 7 -8.20 17.32 17.32
C ARG A 7 -6.96 16.95 18.17
N GLY A 8 -6.95 15.76 18.76
CA GLY A 8 -5.80 15.24 19.49
C GLY A 8 -4.66 14.70 18.62
N MET A 9 -4.98 14.29 17.38
CA MET A 9 -3.99 13.71 16.45
C MET A 9 -3.03 14.75 15.83
N LEU A 10 -3.41 16.02 15.84
CA LEU A 10 -2.60 17.11 15.25
C LEU A 10 -1.55 17.67 16.22
N ASN A 11 -1.30 17.02 17.36
CA ASN A 11 -0.19 17.39 18.23
C ASN A 11 1.14 17.03 17.55
N LEU A 12 2.05 18.01 17.45
CA LEU A 12 3.35 17.83 16.80
C LEU A 12 4.13 16.64 17.36
N ASN A 13 4.05 16.41 18.68
CA ASN A 13 4.73 15.27 19.33
C ASN A 13 4.18 13.92 18.83
N ILE A 14 2.87 13.81 18.64
CA ILE A 14 2.23 12.58 18.13
C ILE A 14 2.65 12.34 16.67
N ILE A 15 2.69 13.40 15.86
CA ILE A 15 3.16 13.32 14.48
C ILE A 15 4.63 12.88 14.43
N LEU A 16 5.50 13.46 15.24
CA LEU A 16 6.91 13.08 15.30
C LEU A 16 7.09 11.62 15.74
N ILE A 17 6.37 11.19 16.76
CA ILE A 17 6.41 9.80 17.24
C ILE A 17 5.92 8.83 16.15
N SER A 18 4.85 9.17 15.42
CA SER A 18 4.28 8.32 14.37
C SER A 18 5.25 8.00 13.22
N VAL A 19 6.30 8.80 13.04
CA VAL A 19 7.27 8.68 11.93
C VAL A 19 8.51 7.85 12.32
N ILE A 20 8.79 7.63 13.61
CA ILE A 20 10.00 6.95 14.07
C ILE A 20 10.08 5.52 13.54
N VAL A 21 9.06 4.71 13.78
CA VAL A 21 9.02 3.31 13.32
C VAL A 21 9.02 3.21 11.79
N PRO A 22 8.22 4.00 11.04
CA PRO A 22 8.29 4.06 9.58
C PRO A 22 9.67 4.37 9.01
N VAL A 23 10.42 5.29 9.62
CA VAL A 23 11.80 5.58 9.17
C VAL A 23 12.71 4.37 9.39
N ILE A 24 12.60 3.69 10.52
CA ILE A 24 13.36 2.46 10.80
C ILE A 24 12.96 1.37 9.78
N ALA A 25 11.65 1.20 9.53
CA ALA A 25 11.12 0.24 8.57
C ALA A 25 11.66 0.48 7.17
N PHE A 26 11.65 1.73 6.71
CA PHE A 26 12.18 2.12 5.40
C PHE A 26 13.61 1.62 5.16
N PHE A 27 14.50 1.83 6.12
CA PHE A 27 15.89 1.37 6.00
C PHE A 27 16.00 -0.15 6.16
N PHE A 28 15.24 -0.73 7.08
CA PHE A 28 15.27 -2.16 7.34
C PHE A 28 14.77 -2.98 6.15
N GLU A 29 13.69 -2.56 5.51
CA GLU A 29 13.14 -3.20 4.31
C GLU A 29 14.01 -2.97 3.06
N SER A 30 14.65 -1.80 2.94
CA SER A 30 15.55 -1.52 1.83
C SER A 30 16.86 -2.32 1.90
N TYR A 31 17.27 -2.76 3.09
CA TYR A 31 18.57 -3.37 3.35
C TYR A 31 18.84 -4.64 2.53
N PRO A 32 17.95 -5.65 2.44
CA PRO A 32 18.24 -6.89 1.73
C PRO A 32 18.63 -6.65 0.26
N ARG A 33 17.89 -5.80 -0.42
CA ARG A 33 18.10 -5.48 -1.83
C ARG A 33 19.26 -4.50 -2.06
N PHE A 34 19.50 -3.62 -1.11
CA PHE A 34 20.64 -2.72 -1.16
C PHE A 34 21.97 -3.49 -1.18
N PHE A 35 22.12 -4.52 -0.34
CA PHE A 35 23.32 -5.35 -0.28
C PHE A 35 23.37 -6.43 -1.37
N ASN A 36 22.25 -7.02 -1.72
CA ASN A 36 22.18 -8.07 -2.73
C ASN A 36 21.19 -7.71 -3.84
N ARG A 37 21.67 -7.10 -4.91
CA ARG A 37 20.88 -6.72 -6.08
C ARG A 37 20.18 -7.90 -6.78
N LYS A 38 20.57 -9.14 -6.49
CA LYS A 38 19.91 -10.34 -7.01
C LYS A 38 18.73 -10.79 -6.13
N PHE A 39 18.58 -10.20 -4.96
CA PHE A 39 17.46 -10.49 -4.06
C PHE A 39 16.14 -10.01 -4.70
N GLY A 40 15.07 -10.84 -4.57
CA GLY A 40 13.76 -10.56 -5.13
C GLY A 40 13.59 -11.06 -6.58
N VAL A 41 12.46 -11.72 -6.83
CA VAL A 41 12.15 -12.34 -8.14
C VAL A 41 11.28 -11.40 -8.98
N ASP A 42 10.21 -10.87 -8.41
CA ASP A 42 9.19 -10.11 -9.13
C ASP A 42 9.69 -8.79 -9.71
N ILE A 43 10.72 -8.21 -9.09
CA ILE A 43 11.30 -6.93 -9.52
C ILE A 43 11.75 -6.93 -10.98
N TRP A 44 12.33 -8.05 -11.46
CA TRP A 44 12.81 -8.16 -12.84
C TRP A 44 11.67 -8.03 -13.85
N THR A 45 10.52 -8.61 -13.51
CA THR A 45 9.28 -8.50 -14.29
C THR A 45 8.77 -7.05 -14.31
N HIS A 46 8.75 -6.38 -13.16
CA HIS A 46 8.31 -4.99 -13.09
C HIS A 46 9.26 -4.03 -13.83
N LEU A 47 10.57 -4.25 -13.76
CA LEU A 47 11.53 -3.47 -14.55
C LEU A 47 11.39 -3.71 -16.06
N LEU A 48 11.09 -4.95 -16.48
CA LEU A 48 10.79 -5.25 -17.87
C LEU A 48 9.54 -4.52 -18.34
N TYR A 49 8.46 -4.58 -17.55
CA TYR A 49 7.23 -3.84 -17.84
C TYR A 49 7.47 -2.32 -17.95
N LEU A 50 8.30 -1.78 -17.07
CA LEU A 50 8.66 -0.36 -17.10
C LEU A 50 9.44 0.00 -18.37
N LYS A 51 10.37 -0.86 -18.82
CA LYS A 51 11.11 -0.66 -20.09
C LYS A 51 10.16 -0.63 -21.29
N GLU A 52 9.23 -1.57 -21.34
CA GLU A 52 8.24 -1.62 -22.42
C GLU A 52 7.27 -0.44 -22.33
N TYR A 53 6.91 0.03 -21.12
CA TYR A 53 6.10 1.23 -20.93
C TYR A 53 6.75 2.47 -21.56
N HIS A 54 8.04 2.68 -21.31
CA HIS A 54 8.79 3.80 -21.91
C HIS A 54 8.92 3.66 -23.42
N LYS A 55 9.15 2.45 -23.93
CA LYS A 55 9.27 2.17 -25.36
C LYS A 55 7.96 2.40 -26.11
N GLN A 56 6.84 1.94 -25.55
CA GLN A 56 5.50 2.07 -26.16
C GLN A 56 4.80 3.39 -25.78
N LYS A 57 5.43 4.24 -24.96
CA LYS A 57 4.93 5.54 -24.48
C LYS A 57 3.59 5.43 -23.74
N GLY A 58 3.36 4.35 -23.02
CA GLY A 58 2.15 4.08 -22.27
C GLY A 58 2.10 2.66 -21.73
N VAL A 59 0.96 2.24 -21.19
CA VAL A 59 0.76 0.86 -20.73
C VAL A 59 1.03 -0.09 -21.90
N PRO A 60 1.99 -1.05 -21.77
CA PRO A 60 2.35 -1.93 -22.85
C PRO A 60 1.16 -2.77 -23.31
N LYS A 61 0.97 -2.93 -24.61
CA LYS A 61 -0.04 -3.86 -25.13
C LYS A 61 0.52 -5.28 -25.24
N VAL A 62 1.73 -5.40 -25.74
CA VAL A 62 2.42 -6.67 -25.94
C VAL A 62 3.82 -6.58 -25.36
N ILE A 63 4.29 -7.65 -24.75
CA ILE A 63 5.66 -7.80 -24.25
C ILE A 63 6.35 -8.89 -25.05
N ASP A 64 7.24 -8.46 -25.95
CA ASP A 64 7.91 -9.36 -26.91
C ASP A 64 9.16 -10.01 -26.32
N LYS A 65 9.79 -9.39 -25.31
CA LYS A 65 11.08 -9.81 -24.76
C LYS A 65 10.99 -10.13 -23.29
N GLY A 66 11.80 -11.10 -22.87
CA GLY A 66 11.89 -11.49 -21.45
C GLY A 66 10.96 -12.63 -21.04
N PHE A 67 10.06 -13.06 -21.91
CA PHE A 67 9.23 -14.24 -21.75
C PHE A 67 9.52 -15.27 -22.85
N LEU A 68 9.29 -16.54 -22.56
CA LEU A 68 9.44 -17.62 -23.54
C LEU A 68 8.47 -17.47 -24.72
N VAL A 69 7.28 -16.94 -24.43
CA VAL A 69 6.25 -16.65 -25.43
C VAL A 69 5.83 -15.19 -25.26
N PRO A 70 5.83 -14.38 -26.35
CA PRO A 70 5.27 -13.04 -26.30
C PRO A 70 3.82 -13.09 -25.83
N GLY A 71 3.43 -12.16 -24.97
CA GLY A 71 2.10 -12.12 -24.36
C GLY A 71 1.55 -10.71 -24.22
N GLU A 72 0.26 -10.63 -24.03
CA GLU A 72 -0.39 -9.37 -23.67
C GLU A 72 -0.02 -8.94 -22.26
N TYR A 73 0.08 -7.62 -22.08
CA TYR A 73 0.24 -7.06 -20.73
C TYR A 73 -1.08 -7.14 -19.98
N ASP A 74 -1.12 -7.94 -18.94
CA ASP A 74 -2.35 -8.23 -18.16
C ASP A 74 -2.25 -7.80 -16.69
N TYR A 75 -1.16 -7.11 -16.31
CA TYR A 75 -0.94 -6.70 -14.91
C TYR A 75 -1.56 -5.33 -14.62
N PRO A 76 -2.07 -5.09 -13.38
CA PRO A 76 -2.65 -3.79 -13.00
C PRO A 76 -1.68 -2.61 -13.23
N PRO A 77 -2.10 -1.53 -13.93
CA PRO A 77 -1.16 -0.56 -14.49
C PRO A 77 -0.71 0.57 -13.55
N VAL A 78 -1.38 0.79 -12.39
CA VAL A 78 -1.14 1.99 -11.57
C VAL A 78 0.31 2.04 -11.07
N PHE A 79 0.84 0.95 -10.53
CA PHE A 79 2.19 0.95 -9.98
C PHE A 79 3.24 1.28 -11.06
N ILE A 80 3.15 0.65 -12.23
CA ILE A 80 4.08 0.92 -13.33
C ILE A 80 3.92 2.34 -13.87
N THR A 81 2.69 2.87 -13.89
CA THR A 81 2.42 4.25 -14.28
C THR A 81 3.05 5.25 -13.31
N ILE A 82 3.06 4.95 -12.01
CA ILE A 82 3.78 5.77 -11.01
C ILE A 82 5.28 5.73 -11.29
N LEU A 83 5.85 4.52 -11.45
CA LEU A 83 7.29 4.36 -11.72
C LEU A 83 7.71 5.02 -13.04
N SER A 84 6.84 5.03 -14.05
CA SER A 84 7.13 5.63 -15.36
C SER A 84 7.32 7.15 -15.34
N LYS A 85 6.91 7.83 -14.26
CA LYS A 85 7.17 9.26 -14.06
C LYS A 85 8.64 9.56 -13.76
N PHE A 86 9.43 8.54 -13.45
CA PHE A 86 10.84 8.66 -13.16
C PHE A 86 11.67 8.10 -14.34
N PRO A 87 12.87 8.66 -14.61
CA PRO A 87 13.78 8.10 -15.61
C PRO A 87 14.10 6.63 -15.29
N ILE A 88 14.07 5.77 -16.30
CA ILE A 88 14.30 4.32 -16.13
C ILE A 88 15.60 3.99 -15.40
N LYS A 89 16.70 4.70 -15.71
CA LYS A 89 18.00 4.53 -15.06
C LYS A 89 17.95 4.83 -13.56
N LEU A 90 17.13 5.82 -13.17
CA LEU A 90 16.93 6.15 -11.75
C LEU A 90 16.14 5.06 -11.05
N VAL A 91 15.06 4.56 -11.67
CA VAL A 91 14.29 3.47 -11.11
C VAL A 91 15.15 2.21 -10.97
N GLU A 92 15.90 1.80 -12.00
CA GLU A 92 16.80 0.64 -11.95
C GLU A 92 17.86 0.77 -10.83
N LYS A 93 18.34 1.98 -10.56
CA LYS A 93 19.34 2.22 -9.52
C LYS A 93 18.76 2.21 -8.10
N TYR A 94 17.55 2.75 -7.92
CA TYR A 94 16.95 3.01 -6.60
C TYR A 94 15.62 2.26 -6.38
N GLU A 95 15.35 1.19 -7.16
CA GLU A 95 14.09 0.45 -7.10
C GLU A 95 13.77 -0.08 -5.69
N PHE A 96 14.79 -0.40 -4.89
CA PHE A 96 14.67 -0.90 -3.53
C PHE A 96 14.14 0.13 -2.51
N PHE A 97 13.93 1.37 -2.90
CA PHE A 97 13.30 2.38 -2.06
C PHE A 97 11.80 2.55 -2.30
N PHE A 98 11.27 2.11 -3.45
CA PHE A 98 9.88 2.42 -3.80
C PHE A 98 8.87 1.68 -2.92
N SER A 99 9.01 0.37 -2.73
CA SER A 99 8.11 -0.38 -1.85
C SER A 99 8.25 0.01 -0.38
N PRO A 100 9.46 0.13 0.19
CA PRO A 100 9.64 0.61 1.55
C PRO A 100 9.07 2.02 1.78
N PHE A 101 9.08 2.88 0.75
CA PHE A 101 8.45 4.20 0.84
C PHE A 101 6.93 4.07 1.01
N PHE A 102 6.24 3.28 0.18
CA PHE A 102 4.80 3.07 0.32
C PHE A 102 4.46 2.35 1.63
N ASP A 103 5.30 1.41 2.07
CA ASP A 103 5.08 0.73 3.33
C ASP A 103 5.28 1.66 4.54
N SER A 104 6.23 2.58 4.48
CA SER A 104 6.38 3.63 5.49
C SER A 104 5.13 4.52 5.61
N LEU A 105 4.49 4.87 4.48
CA LEU A 105 3.22 5.58 4.48
C LEU A 105 2.09 4.73 5.08
N HIS A 106 2.08 3.43 4.79
CA HIS A 106 1.14 2.47 5.38
C HIS A 106 1.31 2.40 6.91
N LEU A 107 2.54 2.31 7.41
CA LEU A 107 2.83 2.31 8.84
C LEU A 107 2.37 3.59 9.53
N ILE A 108 2.57 4.77 8.92
CA ILE A 108 2.04 6.03 9.45
C ILE A 108 0.50 5.97 9.54
N LEU A 109 -0.16 5.48 8.51
CA LEU A 109 -1.61 5.31 8.49
C LEU A 109 -2.08 4.35 9.60
N MET A 110 -1.42 3.20 9.75
CA MET A 110 -1.70 2.23 10.81
C MET A 110 -1.57 2.84 12.21
N PHE A 111 -0.56 3.69 12.44
CA PHE A 111 -0.42 4.41 13.70
C PHE A 111 -1.66 5.26 13.99
N PHE A 112 -2.08 6.09 13.04
CA PHE A 112 -3.23 6.97 13.24
C PHE A 112 -4.54 6.20 13.39
N ILE A 113 -4.72 5.10 12.69
CA ILE A 113 -5.88 4.22 12.85
C ILE A 113 -5.89 3.60 14.26
N ALA A 114 -4.77 3.00 14.68
CA ALA A 114 -4.67 2.37 15.99
C ALA A 114 -4.83 3.38 17.12
N TYR A 115 -4.25 4.58 16.97
CA TYR A 115 -4.44 5.67 17.92
C TYR A 115 -5.89 6.15 17.97
N HIS A 116 -6.56 6.28 16.81
CA HIS A 116 -7.96 6.66 16.75
C HIS A 116 -8.87 5.66 17.47
N LEU A 117 -8.61 4.36 17.31
CA LEU A 117 -9.43 3.30 17.88
C LEU A 117 -9.18 3.08 19.38
N SER A 118 -7.92 3.22 19.84
CA SER A 118 -7.53 2.93 21.23
C SER A 118 -7.47 4.17 22.13
N GLY A 119 -7.22 5.34 21.56
CA GLY A 119 -6.90 6.55 22.32
C GLY A 119 -5.49 6.54 22.95
N ASP A 120 -4.68 5.48 22.71
CA ASP A 120 -3.39 5.26 23.33
C ASP A 120 -2.26 5.21 22.29
N PHE A 121 -1.27 6.10 22.44
CA PHE A 121 -0.11 6.15 21.52
C PHE A 121 0.81 4.94 21.66
N ILE A 122 0.86 4.27 22.83
CA ILE A 122 1.66 3.06 23.04
C ILE A 122 1.08 1.92 22.19
N VAL A 123 -0.24 1.77 22.19
CA VAL A 123 -0.92 0.79 21.32
C VAL A 123 -0.64 1.07 19.85
N ALA A 124 -0.65 2.34 19.45
CA ALA A 124 -0.35 2.74 18.08
C ALA A 124 1.09 2.41 17.67
N ILE A 125 2.09 2.67 18.53
CA ILE A 125 3.49 2.30 18.29
C ILE A 125 3.65 0.77 18.23
N LEU A 126 3.06 0.04 19.17
CA LEU A 126 3.12 -1.42 19.19
C LEU A 126 2.52 -2.02 17.92
N THR A 127 1.46 -1.44 17.38
CA THR A 127 0.88 -1.86 16.10
C THR A 127 1.89 -1.73 14.96
N GLN A 128 2.62 -0.62 14.86
CA GLN A 128 3.68 -0.45 13.87
C GLN A 128 4.84 -1.44 14.07
N ILE A 129 5.26 -1.66 15.32
CA ILE A 129 6.36 -2.57 15.63
C ILE A 129 5.98 -4.01 15.28
N LEU A 130 4.79 -4.47 15.65
CA LEU A 130 4.31 -5.82 15.33
C LEU A 130 4.22 -6.05 13.82
N TYR A 131 3.77 -5.07 13.08
CA TYR A 131 3.77 -5.12 11.62
C TYR A 131 5.19 -5.25 11.08
N LEU A 132 6.11 -4.38 11.49
CA LEU A 132 7.51 -4.41 11.04
C LEU A 132 8.23 -5.71 11.39
N LEU A 133 7.91 -6.31 12.54
CA LEU A 133 8.51 -7.59 12.97
C LEU A 133 7.94 -8.81 12.22
N THR A 134 7.01 -8.62 11.28
CA THR A 134 6.49 -9.70 10.45
C THR A 134 7.46 -9.99 9.29
N PRO A 135 8.24 -11.10 9.31
CA PRO A 135 9.38 -11.27 8.40
C PRO A 135 8.99 -11.28 6.93
N ILE A 136 7.81 -11.82 6.60
CA ILE A 136 7.35 -11.89 5.20
C ILE A 136 7.13 -10.50 4.61
N ILE A 137 6.70 -9.52 5.41
CA ILE A 137 6.48 -8.14 4.96
C ILE A 137 7.81 -7.51 4.56
N VAL A 138 8.85 -7.64 5.40
CA VAL A 138 10.19 -7.12 5.11
C VAL A 138 10.76 -7.72 3.83
N LEU A 139 10.62 -9.04 3.64
CA LEU A 139 11.12 -9.71 2.45
C LEU A 139 10.37 -9.29 1.18
N GLU A 140 9.06 -9.17 1.24
CA GLU A 140 8.23 -8.80 0.09
C GLU A 140 8.39 -7.32 -0.30
N ASN A 141 8.57 -6.43 0.68
CA ASN A 141 8.71 -5.00 0.43
C ASN A 141 10.14 -4.57 0.09
N SER A 142 11.13 -5.46 0.19
CA SER A 142 12.53 -5.12 -0.08
C SER A 142 12.85 -4.73 -1.53
N SER A 143 11.93 -4.93 -2.47
CA SER A 143 12.10 -4.57 -3.89
C SER A 143 10.84 -3.88 -4.43
N ALA A 144 10.97 -3.13 -5.54
CA ALA A 144 9.85 -2.42 -6.15
C ALA A 144 8.76 -3.37 -6.66
N THR A 145 7.75 -3.58 -5.84
CA THR A 145 6.54 -4.35 -6.15
C THR A 145 5.30 -3.53 -5.82
N PRO A 146 4.15 -3.80 -6.41
CA PRO A 146 2.91 -3.06 -6.13
C PRO A 146 2.25 -3.43 -4.79
N ARG A 147 2.82 -4.37 -4.01
CA ARG A 147 2.19 -4.94 -2.82
C ARG A 147 1.98 -3.90 -1.72
N SER A 148 3.03 -3.17 -1.35
CA SER A 148 2.96 -2.13 -0.31
C SER A 148 1.99 -1.02 -0.67
N LEU A 149 1.96 -0.59 -1.93
CA LEU A 149 0.93 0.34 -2.43
C LEU A 149 -0.48 -0.27 -2.29
N GLY A 150 -0.65 -1.54 -2.65
CA GLY A 150 -1.90 -2.27 -2.50
C GLY A 150 -2.37 -2.33 -1.04
N TYR A 151 -1.48 -2.65 -0.10
CA TYR A 151 -1.79 -2.69 1.34
C TYR A 151 -2.20 -1.32 1.89
N THR A 152 -1.49 -0.27 1.49
CA THR A 152 -1.85 1.11 1.86
C THR A 152 -3.26 1.46 1.38
N LEU A 153 -3.55 1.20 0.11
CA LEU A 153 -4.88 1.47 -0.46
C LEU A 153 -5.98 0.63 0.20
N PHE A 154 -5.71 -0.63 0.50
CA PHE A 154 -6.65 -1.52 1.19
C PHE A 154 -6.97 -1.02 2.61
N THR A 155 -5.96 -0.57 3.33
CA THR A 155 -6.14 0.01 4.67
C THR A 155 -6.97 1.30 4.60
N ILE A 156 -6.69 2.19 3.62
CA ILE A 156 -7.51 3.39 3.38
C ILE A 156 -8.96 2.99 3.07
N PHE A 157 -9.15 2.00 2.21
CA PHE A 157 -10.48 1.51 1.81
C PHE A 157 -11.30 1.04 3.02
N ILE A 158 -10.75 0.12 3.82
CA ILE A 158 -11.45 -0.44 4.98
C ILE A 158 -11.70 0.63 6.04
N PHE A 159 -10.68 1.44 6.37
CA PHE A 159 -10.83 2.46 7.39
C PHE A 159 -11.84 3.54 6.99
N SER A 160 -11.86 3.92 5.71
CA SER A 160 -12.85 4.88 5.22
C SER A 160 -14.27 4.31 5.25
N LEU A 161 -14.47 3.03 4.92
CA LEU A 161 -15.79 2.38 5.10
C LEU A 161 -16.21 2.36 6.56
N PHE A 162 -15.29 2.02 7.47
CA PHE A 162 -15.55 2.05 8.90
C PHE A 162 -15.94 3.46 9.38
N MET A 163 -15.19 4.49 8.97
CA MET A 163 -15.49 5.88 9.31
C MET A 163 -16.83 6.36 8.72
N PHE A 164 -17.17 5.93 7.51
CA PHE A 164 -18.47 6.20 6.91
C PHE A 164 -19.60 5.58 7.75
N ALA A 165 -19.46 4.31 8.15
CA ALA A 165 -20.47 3.65 9.00
C ALA A 165 -20.65 4.33 10.37
N GLN A 166 -19.57 4.89 10.95
CA GLN A 166 -19.61 5.58 12.23
C GLN A 166 -20.18 7.01 12.15
N THR A 167 -19.88 7.71 11.06
CA THR A 167 -20.13 9.17 10.98
C THR A 167 -21.22 9.56 9.99
N ASN A 168 -21.62 8.66 9.08
CA ASN A 168 -22.48 8.91 7.92
C ASN A 168 -21.98 10.04 7.00
N LEU A 169 -20.66 10.36 7.03
CA LEU A 169 -20.08 11.41 6.20
C LEU A 169 -19.77 10.87 4.81
N VAL A 170 -20.44 11.38 3.81
CA VAL A 170 -20.28 11.00 2.39
C VAL A 170 -18.83 11.10 1.92
N LEU A 171 -18.03 12.00 2.49
CA LEU A 171 -16.60 12.11 2.18
C LEU A 171 -15.87 10.77 2.36
N PHE A 172 -16.10 10.06 3.46
CA PHE A 172 -15.45 8.77 3.70
C PHE A 172 -15.91 7.68 2.71
N PHE A 173 -17.16 7.72 2.31
CA PHE A 173 -17.66 6.84 1.26
C PHE A 173 -16.95 7.11 -0.08
N VAL A 174 -16.80 8.38 -0.47
CA VAL A 174 -16.08 8.75 -1.69
C VAL A 174 -14.62 8.33 -1.63
N ILE A 175 -13.93 8.53 -0.49
CA ILE A 175 -12.53 8.08 -0.31
C ILE A 175 -12.45 6.55 -0.47
N SER A 176 -13.38 5.79 0.11
CA SER A 176 -13.39 4.33 -0.02
C SER A 176 -13.61 3.88 -1.47
N LEU A 177 -14.51 4.52 -2.21
CA LEU A 177 -14.71 4.23 -3.64
C LEU A 177 -13.44 4.48 -4.46
N ILE A 178 -12.80 5.63 -4.25
CA ILE A 178 -11.55 5.98 -4.94
C ILE A 178 -10.47 4.93 -4.60
N ALA A 179 -10.26 4.63 -3.32
CA ALA A 179 -9.29 3.63 -2.90
C ALA A 179 -9.62 2.25 -3.50
N GLY A 180 -10.89 1.85 -3.53
CA GLY A 180 -11.35 0.60 -4.16
C GLY A 180 -10.97 0.52 -5.63
N VAL A 181 -11.24 1.57 -6.42
CA VAL A 181 -10.84 1.63 -7.83
C VAL A 181 -9.31 1.47 -7.98
N PHE A 182 -8.53 2.19 -7.17
CA PHE A 182 -7.08 2.11 -7.23
C PHE A 182 -6.54 0.75 -6.78
N ILE A 183 -7.20 0.02 -5.86
CA ILE A 183 -6.85 -1.35 -5.49
C ILE A 183 -6.91 -2.27 -6.72
N PHE A 184 -8.02 -2.25 -7.46
CA PHE A 184 -8.17 -3.06 -8.67
C PHE A 184 -7.13 -2.74 -9.73
N LEU A 185 -6.73 -1.49 -9.83
CA LEU A 185 -5.73 -1.01 -10.79
C LEU A 185 -4.28 -1.14 -10.31
N SER A 186 -4.04 -1.59 -9.06
CA SER A 186 -2.69 -1.65 -8.46
C SER A 186 -2.19 -3.06 -8.22
N HIS A 187 -2.99 -3.95 -7.61
CA HIS A 187 -2.50 -5.25 -7.18
C HIS A 187 -3.62 -6.30 -7.12
N ARG A 188 -3.44 -7.43 -7.82
CA ARG A 188 -4.46 -8.49 -7.96
C ARG A 188 -4.90 -9.09 -6.63
N PHE A 189 -3.95 -9.49 -5.78
CA PHE A 189 -4.29 -10.13 -4.49
C PHE A 189 -5.00 -9.17 -3.54
N THR A 190 -4.62 -7.90 -3.54
CA THR A 190 -5.29 -6.88 -2.73
C THR A 190 -6.72 -6.64 -3.23
N ALA A 191 -6.94 -6.69 -4.55
CA ALA A 191 -8.27 -6.61 -5.14
C ALA A 191 -9.15 -7.80 -4.74
N GLN A 192 -8.60 -9.01 -4.75
CA GLN A 192 -9.30 -10.20 -4.24
C GLN A 192 -9.66 -10.05 -2.75
N GLY A 193 -8.70 -9.60 -1.92
CA GLY A 193 -8.95 -9.31 -0.50
C GLY A 193 -10.07 -8.30 -0.28
N ALA A 194 -10.11 -7.22 -1.08
CA ALA A 194 -11.18 -6.22 -1.02
C ALA A 194 -12.55 -6.80 -1.39
N LEU A 195 -12.63 -7.63 -2.42
CA LEU A 195 -13.85 -8.35 -2.78
C LEU A 195 -14.32 -9.29 -1.67
N PHE A 196 -13.42 -10.10 -1.11
CA PHE A 196 -13.76 -10.95 0.03
C PHE A 196 -14.28 -10.14 1.22
N PHE A 197 -13.62 -9.03 1.54
CA PHE A 197 -14.05 -8.15 2.62
C PHE A 197 -15.48 -7.64 2.39
N VAL A 198 -15.78 -7.11 1.21
CA VAL A 198 -17.12 -6.60 0.88
C VAL A 198 -18.18 -7.70 0.92
N LEU A 199 -17.86 -8.89 0.40
CA LEU A 199 -18.84 -9.99 0.32
C LEU A 199 -19.16 -10.61 1.70
N PHE A 200 -18.19 -10.69 2.59
CA PHE A 200 -18.37 -11.41 3.86
C PHE A 200 -18.61 -10.48 5.06
N PHE A 201 -18.03 -9.28 5.06
CA PHE A 201 -18.18 -8.36 6.19
C PHE A 201 -19.49 -7.59 6.16
N ASN A 202 -19.98 -7.22 5.01
CA ASN A 202 -21.23 -6.45 4.86
C ASN A 202 -22.47 -7.24 5.32
N PRO A 203 -22.67 -8.51 4.93
CA PRO A 203 -23.76 -9.34 5.45
C PRO A 203 -23.62 -9.62 6.95
N LEU A 204 -22.40 -9.82 7.47
CA LEU A 204 -22.17 -10.11 8.89
C LEU A 204 -22.54 -8.93 9.78
N THR A 205 -22.20 -7.70 9.37
CA THR A 205 -22.56 -6.49 10.11
C THR A 205 -24.06 -6.25 10.10
N GLN A 206 -24.77 -6.56 9.04
CA GLN A 206 -26.23 -6.47 8.98
C GLN A 206 -26.92 -7.49 9.88
N VAL A 207 -26.41 -8.73 9.93
CA VAL A 207 -26.93 -9.77 10.85
C VAL A 207 -26.68 -9.38 12.31
N LEU A 208 -25.47 -8.91 12.65
CA LEU A 208 -25.14 -8.49 14.00
C LEU A 208 -25.88 -7.23 14.47
N SER A 209 -26.29 -6.34 13.57
CA SER A 209 -27.09 -5.16 13.90
C SER A 209 -28.57 -5.46 14.04
N ALA A 210 -29.02 -6.63 13.59
CA ALA A 210 -30.41 -7.10 13.70
C ALA A 210 -30.66 -7.99 14.92
N LEU A 211 -29.58 -8.37 15.65
CA LEU A 211 -29.62 -9.11 16.92
C LEU A 211 -29.52 -8.13 18.09
#